data_30d3d4d1c0d9010dca9e86842de66c17
#
_entry.id   30d3d4d1c0d9010dca9e86842de66c17
#
_cell.length_a   1.000
_cell.length_b   1.000
_cell.length_c   1.000
_cell.angle_alpha   90.00
_cell.angle_beta   90.00
_cell.angle_gamma   90.00
#
_symmetry.space_group_name_H-M   'P 1'
#
loop_
_entity.id
_entity.type
_entity.pdbx_description
1 polymer ?
#
loop_
_entity_poly.entity_id
_entity_poly.type
_entity_poly.pdbx_seq_one_letter_code
_entity_poly.pdbx_strand_id
1 'polypeptide(L)'
;MKKLFKDWSVFEIILLITSPLIVLSVGIIFKSDVLTITTSIVGIICALLLAKGLLLGQFFGIAIVILYSIVSFKNGFYGEMLIYLVIMLPMYIWGIVEWLKHKNGETKSVEINSIKWKEWLIVAICSVVVFVGFYYLLKALNTKELIVSTLSVVDNIFAVYLLARRSKYGFVSYIVNDLILIVLWGIPIIQGNLLLLAMLINPIVNLINDTYGVVNWTKIQRKQKEQRNDRNQISTKK
;
A
#
# COMPACT_ATOMS: atom_id res chain seq x y z
N MET A 1 24.83 6.82 10.23
CA MET A 1 24.25 6.33 8.98
C MET A 1 24.52 4.84 8.72
N LYS A 2 25.71 4.29 8.87
CA LYS A 2 25.99 2.84 8.60
C LYS A 2 25.11 1.84 9.37
N LYS A 3 24.63 2.14 10.60
CA LYS A 3 23.77 1.25 11.39
C LYS A 3 22.30 1.16 10.89
N LEU A 4 21.79 2.20 10.22
CA LEU A 4 20.40 2.25 9.74
C LEU A 4 20.18 1.36 8.50
N PHE A 5 21.19 1.29 7.63
CA PHE A 5 21.13 0.58 6.35
C PHE A 5 21.82 -0.78 6.36
N LYS A 6 22.26 -1.28 7.54
CA LYS A 6 22.98 -2.56 7.66
C LYS A 6 22.18 -3.75 7.11
N ASP A 7 20.85 -3.68 7.21
CA ASP A 7 19.94 -4.76 6.83
C ASP A 7 19.20 -4.44 5.50
N TRP A 8 19.74 -3.49 4.70
CA TRP A 8 19.15 -3.11 3.43
C TRP A 8 19.89 -3.76 2.27
N SER A 9 19.17 -4.40 1.35
CA SER A 9 19.74 -4.90 0.12
C SER A 9 20.06 -3.74 -0.84
N VAL A 10 20.96 -3.98 -1.78
CA VAL A 10 21.28 -2.99 -2.84
C VAL A 10 20.03 -2.59 -3.61
N PHE A 11 19.16 -3.54 -3.91
CA PHE A 11 17.88 -3.29 -4.60
C PHE A 11 16.98 -2.32 -3.82
N GLU A 12 16.83 -2.51 -2.51
CA GLU A 12 16.02 -1.62 -1.65
C GLU A 12 16.60 -0.21 -1.58
N ILE A 13 17.93 -0.09 -1.55
CA ILE A 13 18.60 1.22 -1.56
C ILE A 13 18.37 1.92 -2.92
N ILE A 14 18.46 1.17 -4.02
CA ILE A 14 18.16 1.69 -5.34
C ILE A 14 16.71 2.19 -5.38
N LEU A 15 15.73 1.38 -4.96
CA LEU A 15 14.33 1.80 -4.92
C LEU A 15 14.11 3.04 -4.04
N LEU A 16 14.75 3.09 -2.86
CA LEU A 16 14.62 4.22 -1.93
C LEU A 16 15.13 5.54 -2.52
N ILE A 17 16.13 5.48 -3.40
CA ILE A 17 16.72 6.67 -4.02
C ILE A 17 16.04 6.99 -5.35
N THR A 18 15.89 6.00 -6.24
CA THR A 18 15.40 6.25 -7.61
C THR A 18 13.93 6.59 -7.66
N SER A 19 13.07 5.94 -6.85
CA SER A 19 11.63 6.18 -6.89
C SER A 19 11.25 7.61 -6.46
N PRO A 20 11.75 8.16 -5.33
CA PRO A 20 11.54 9.57 -4.99
C PRO A 20 12.12 10.55 -6.01
N LEU A 21 13.28 10.22 -6.62
CA LEU A 21 13.88 11.08 -7.66
C LEU A 21 13.01 11.11 -8.92
N ILE A 22 12.45 9.99 -9.34
CA ILE A 22 11.52 9.93 -10.47
C ILE A 22 10.30 10.82 -10.19
N VAL A 23 9.67 10.65 -9.02
CA VAL A 23 8.49 11.44 -8.65
C VAL A 23 8.82 12.93 -8.54
N LEU A 24 9.97 13.29 -7.97
CA LEU A 24 10.43 14.66 -7.89
C LEU A 24 10.64 15.25 -9.30
N SER A 25 11.32 14.54 -10.17
CA SER A 25 11.58 14.98 -11.56
C SER A 25 10.28 15.19 -12.32
N VAL A 26 9.34 14.25 -12.22
CA VAL A 26 8.02 14.35 -12.83
C VAL A 26 7.22 15.49 -12.24
N GLY A 27 7.21 15.63 -10.90
CA GLY A 27 6.54 16.75 -10.23
C GLY A 27 7.06 18.13 -10.69
N ILE A 28 8.36 18.28 -10.88
CA ILE A 28 8.97 19.52 -11.40
C ILE A 28 8.57 19.76 -12.86
N ILE A 29 8.67 18.74 -13.72
CA ILE A 29 8.32 18.84 -15.15
C ILE A 29 6.87 19.26 -15.33
N PHE A 30 5.95 18.65 -14.57
CA PHE A 30 4.51 18.93 -14.64
C PHE A 30 4.06 20.05 -13.69
N LYS A 31 5.00 20.79 -13.06
CA LYS A 31 4.73 21.91 -12.16
C LYS A 31 3.74 21.58 -11.05
N SER A 32 3.84 20.38 -10.50
CA SER A 32 3.03 19.97 -9.34
C SER A 32 3.37 20.81 -8.12
N ASP A 33 2.38 21.06 -7.26
CA ASP A 33 2.60 21.80 -6.02
C ASP A 33 3.46 20.99 -5.03
N VAL A 34 4.15 21.68 -4.12
CA VAL A 34 5.08 21.09 -3.15
C VAL A 34 4.40 20.05 -2.27
N LEU A 35 3.13 20.29 -1.91
CA LEU A 35 2.37 19.34 -1.07
C LEU A 35 2.13 18.03 -1.81
N THR A 36 1.75 18.07 -3.09
CA THR A 36 1.54 16.88 -3.93
C THR A 36 2.83 16.09 -4.10
N ILE A 37 3.97 16.76 -4.38
CA ILE A 37 5.28 16.11 -4.48
C ILE A 37 5.65 15.45 -3.15
N THR A 38 5.50 16.16 -2.03
CA THR A 38 5.81 15.64 -0.69
C THR A 38 4.94 14.43 -0.36
N THR A 39 3.65 14.50 -0.65
CA THR A 39 2.70 13.39 -0.45
C THR A 39 3.14 12.15 -1.22
N SER A 40 3.50 12.30 -2.48
CA SER A 40 3.96 11.20 -3.34
C SER A 40 5.27 10.57 -2.82
N ILE A 41 6.24 11.38 -2.39
CA ILE A 41 7.51 10.89 -1.82
C ILE A 41 7.25 10.12 -0.52
N VAL A 42 6.42 10.66 0.38
CA VAL A 42 6.04 9.99 1.64
C VAL A 42 5.34 8.67 1.36
N GLY A 43 4.48 8.62 0.34
CA GLY A 43 3.79 7.40 -0.12
C GLY A 43 4.77 6.30 -0.56
N ILE A 44 5.76 6.65 -1.37
CA ILE A 44 6.79 5.70 -1.83
C ILE A 44 7.63 5.17 -0.67
N ILE A 45 8.03 6.04 0.25
CA ILE A 45 8.78 5.63 1.44
C ILE A 45 7.92 4.70 2.31
N CYS A 46 6.63 5.02 2.50
CA CYS A 46 5.67 4.18 3.19
C CYS A 46 5.60 2.78 2.57
N ALA A 47 5.39 2.70 1.26
CA ALA A 47 5.27 1.45 0.53
C ALA A 47 6.53 0.58 0.67
N LEU A 48 7.73 1.16 0.55
CA LEU A 48 8.98 0.43 0.71
C LEU A 48 9.20 -0.06 2.15
N LEU A 49 8.86 0.74 3.17
CA LEU A 49 8.97 0.34 4.57
C LEU A 49 7.99 -0.81 4.90
N LEU A 50 6.76 -0.76 4.35
CA LEU A 50 5.78 -1.84 4.46
C LEU A 50 6.29 -3.10 3.75
N ALA A 51 6.85 -2.97 2.55
CA ALA A 51 7.43 -4.08 1.79
C ALA A 51 8.61 -4.76 2.52
N LYS A 52 9.35 -4.02 3.35
CA LYS A 52 10.36 -4.58 4.27
C LYS A 52 9.75 -5.24 5.53
N GLY A 53 8.47 -5.09 5.78
CA GLY A 53 7.81 -5.55 7.01
C GLY A 53 8.18 -4.72 8.25
N LEU A 54 8.57 -3.46 8.07
CA LEU A 54 8.94 -2.56 9.16
C LEU A 54 7.73 -1.80 9.69
N LEU A 55 7.54 -1.84 11.01
CA LEU A 55 6.45 -1.12 11.70
C LEU A 55 6.41 0.38 11.33
N LEU A 56 7.57 0.98 11.05
CA LEU A 56 7.68 2.38 10.65
C LEU A 56 6.83 2.68 9.40
N GLY A 57 6.62 1.69 8.51
CA GLY A 57 5.74 1.83 7.36
C GLY A 57 4.30 2.17 7.73
N GLN A 58 3.78 1.61 8.83
CA GLN A 58 2.41 1.92 9.32
C GLN A 58 2.32 3.38 9.80
N PHE A 59 3.35 3.93 10.44
CA PHE A 59 3.39 5.35 10.82
C PHE A 59 3.45 6.27 9.61
N PHE A 60 4.24 5.92 8.59
CA PHE A 60 4.22 6.62 7.31
C PHE A 60 2.86 6.48 6.61
N GLY A 61 2.15 5.37 6.82
CA GLY A 61 0.78 5.18 6.38
C GLY A 61 -0.18 6.22 6.97
N ILE A 62 -0.07 6.54 8.25
CA ILE A 62 -0.85 7.64 8.86
C ILE A 62 -0.47 8.99 8.22
N ALA A 63 0.83 9.24 8.04
CA ALA A 63 1.30 10.50 7.45
C ALA A 63 0.77 10.67 6.02
N ILE A 64 0.82 9.61 5.18
CA ILE A 64 0.30 9.68 3.80
C ILE A 64 -1.21 9.90 3.78
N VAL A 65 -1.98 9.25 4.67
CA VAL A 65 -3.43 9.44 4.77
C VAL A 65 -3.77 10.90 5.06
N ILE A 66 -3.09 11.52 6.02
CA ILE A 66 -3.30 12.93 6.37
C ILE A 66 -2.93 13.85 5.20
N LEU A 67 -1.75 13.68 4.62
CA LEU A 67 -1.28 14.49 3.50
C LEU A 67 -2.20 14.36 2.28
N TYR A 68 -2.59 13.14 1.93
CA TYR A 68 -3.48 12.87 0.81
C TYR A 68 -4.87 13.46 1.05
N SER A 69 -5.39 13.41 2.28
CA SER A 69 -6.66 14.04 2.63
C SER A 69 -6.61 15.56 2.44
N ILE A 70 -5.48 16.21 2.78
CA ILE A 70 -5.30 17.65 2.56
C ILE A 70 -5.24 17.96 1.05
N VAL A 71 -4.52 17.15 0.27
CA VAL A 71 -4.46 17.30 -1.19
C VAL A 71 -5.84 17.15 -1.80
N SER A 72 -6.58 16.10 -1.39
CA SER A 72 -7.94 15.82 -1.88
C SER A 72 -8.90 16.96 -1.54
N PHE A 73 -8.85 17.49 -0.31
CA PHE A 73 -9.66 18.63 0.11
C PHE A 73 -9.40 19.88 -0.76
N LYS A 74 -8.12 20.22 -0.97
CA LYS A 74 -7.73 21.38 -1.79
C LYS A 74 -8.18 21.26 -3.24
N ASN A 75 -8.26 20.04 -3.78
CA ASN A 75 -8.69 19.79 -5.16
C ASN A 75 -10.20 19.52 -5.29
N GLY A 76 -10.99 19.61 -4.20
CA GLY A 76 -12.42 19.38 -4.21
C GLY A 76 -12.83 17.91 -4.26
N PHE A 77 -11.90 16.97 -4.03
CA PHE A 77 -12.16 15.53 -3.98
C PHE A 77 -12.62 15.10 -2.57
N TYR A 78 -13.74 15.64 -2.13
CA TYR A 78 -14.24 15.43 -0.76
C TYR A 78 -14.55 13.97 -0.46
N GLY A 79 -14.99 13.19 -1.46
CA GLY A 79 -15.24 11.76 -1.32
C GLY A 79 -13.96 10.99 -0.96
N GLU A 80 -12.87 11.24 -1.68
CA GLU A 80 -11.56 10.65 -1.39
C GLU A 80 -11.06 11.06 0.00
N MET A 81 -11.15 12.34 0.34
CA MET A 81 -10.78 12.83 1.67
C MET A 81 -11.51 12.05 2.78
N LEU A 82 -12.81 11.85 2.65
CA LEU A 82 -13.61 11.10 3.62
C LEU A 82 -13.17 9.63 3.70
N ILE A 83 -12.91 8.96 2.57
CA ILE A 83 -12.43 7.57 2.54
C ILE A 83 -11.11 7.45 3.29
N TYR A 84 -10.18 8.33 3.03
CA TYR A 84 -8.88 8.31 3.70
C TYR A 84 -9.01 8.56 5.21
N LEU A 85 -9.79 9.55 5.64
CA LEU A 85 -9.94 9.87 7.06
C LEU A 85 -10.81 8.85 7.82
N VAL A 86 -11.90 8.37 7.22
CA VAL A 86 -12.89 7.53 7.92
C VAL A 86 -12.52 6.05 7.84
N ILE A 87 -11.88 5.60 6.77
CA ILE A 87 -11.59 4.18 6.56
C ILE A 87 -10.08 3.91 6.71
N MET A 88 -9.25 4.61 5.94
CA MET A 88 -7.82 4.30 5.88
C MET A 88 -7.09 4.66 7.18
N LEU A 89 -7.39 5.81 7.79
CA LEU A 89 -6.74 6.23 9.03
C LEU A 89 -6.97 5.23 10.17
N PRO A 90 -8.21 4.81 10.49
CA PRO A 90 -8.43 3.76 11.49
C PRO A 90 -7.75 2.43 11.15
N MET A 91 -7.66 2.05 9.88
CA MET A 91 -6.98 0.83 9.47
C MET A 91 -5.47 0.89 9.71
N TYR A 92 -4.80 2.01 9.43
CA TYR A 92 -3.37 2.18 9.75
C TYR A 92 -3.13 2.21 11.25
N ILE A 93 -4.00 2.86 12.04
CA ILE A 93 -3.92 2.85 13.51
C ILE A 93 -4.07 1.42 14.04
N TRP A 94 -5.06 0.68 13.56
CA TRP A 94 -5.22 -0.73 13.90
C TRP A 94 -4.01 -1.57 13.45
N GLY A 95 -3.48 -1.31 12.27
CA GLY A 95 -2.26 -1.95 11.76
C GLY A 95 -1.07 -1.75 12.69
N ILE A 96 -0.87 -0.54 13.23
CA ILE A 96 0.19 -0.28 14.22
C ILE A 96 0.00 -1.18 15.43
N VAL A 97 -1.20 -1.22 16.01
CA VAL A 97 -1.50 -2.04 17.19
C VAL A 97 -1.26 -3.51 16.91
N GLU A 98 -1.74 -3.99 15.77
CA GLU A 98 -1.60 -5.41 15.38
C GLU A 98 -0.14 -5.78 15.11
N TRP A 99 0.63 -4.90 14.47
CA TRP A 99 2.05 -5.14 14.20
C TRP A 99 2.91 -5.07 15.46
N LEU A 100 2.58 -4.19 16.41
CA LEU A 100 3.25 -4.11 17.71
C LEU A 100 3.05 -5.40 18.52
N LYS A 101 1.83 -5.93 18.56
CA LYS A 101 1.51 -7.19 19.27
C LYS A 101 2.27 -8.40 18.71
N HIS A 102 2.64 -8.36 17.42
CA HIS A 102 3.26 -9.48 16.73
C HIS A 102 4.65 -9.12 16.18
N LYS A 103 5.38 -8.28 16.92
CA LYS A 103 6.76 -7.96 16.58
C LYS A 103 7.62 -9.19 16.81
N ASN A 104 8.38 -9.59 15.79
CA ASN A 104 9.36 -10.66 15.92
C ASN A 104 10.55 -10.17 16.76
N GLY A 105 10.82 -10.82 17.89
CA GLY A 105 11.91 -10.41 18.79
C GLY A 105 13.32 -10.62 18.22
N GLU A 106 13.46 -11.51 17.24
CA GLU A 106 14.75 -11.85 16.63
C GLU A 106 15.06 -11.02 15.38
N THR A 107 14.01 -10.51 14.71
CA THR A 107 14.14 -9.71 13.50
C THR A 107 13.43 -8.36 13.66
N LYS A 108 13.84 -7.36 12.90
CA LYS A 108 13.15 -6.06 12.88
C LYS A 108 11.80 -6.11 12.15
N SER A 109 11.54 -7.19 11.40
CA SER A 109 10.31 -7.37 10.64
C SER A 109 9.18 -7.94 11.51
N VAL A 110 7.94 -7.63 11.13
CA VAL A 110 6.74 -8.19 11.77
C VAL A 110 6.60 -9.68 11.50
N GLU A 111 5.94 -10.41 12.39
CA GLU A 111 5.55 -11.80 12.18
C GLU A 111 4.43 -11.90 11.14
N ILE A 112 4.69 -12.62 10.03
CA ILE A 112 3.75 -12.71 8.91
C ILE A 112 2.65 -13.71 9.21
N ASN A 113 1.40 -13.28 9.05
CA ASN A 113 0.21 -14.08 9.25
C ASN A 113 -0.21 -14.81 7.97
N SER A 114 -0.79 -15.99 8.14
CA SER A 114 -1.45 -16.74 7.07
C SER A 114 -2.96 -16.60 7.21
N ILE A 115 -3.60 -15.94 6.24
CA ILE A 115 -5.06 -15.77 6.23
C ILE A 115 -5.74 -17.13 6.08
N LYS A 116 -6.73 -17.40 6.94
CA LYS A 116 -7.52 -18.62 6.90
C LYS A 116 -8.64 -18.49 5.85
N TRP A 117 -9.14 -19.63 5.36
CA TRP A 117 -10.18 -19.64 4.33
C TRP A 117 -11.47 -18.91 4.75
N LYS A 118 -11.84 -18.98 6.04
CA LYS A 118 -12.99 -18.25 6.60
C LYS A 118 -12.81 -16.74 6.52
N GLU A 119 -11.60 -16.23 6.74
CA GLU A 119 -11.28 -14.82 6.60
C GLU A 119 -11.40 -14.38 5.13
N TRP A 120 -10.99 -15.24 4.18
CA TRP A 120 -11.19 -14.99 2.75
C TRP A 120 -12.65 -14.90 2.36
N LEU A 121 -13.51 -15.74 2.92
CA LEU A 121 -14.95 -15.67 2.69
C LEU A 121 -15.54 -14.34 3.20
N ILE A 122 -15.12 -13.90 4.41
CA ILE A 122 -15.53 -12.62 4.96
C ILE A 122 -15.07 -11.48 4.06
N VAL A 123 -13.80 -11.48 3.64
CA VAL A 123 -13.25 -10.48 2.72
C VAL A 123 -14.07 -10.43 1.42
N ALA A 124 -14.38 -11.57 0.82
CA ALA A 124 -15.16 -11.65 -0.41
C ALA A 124 -16.58 -11.06 -0.24
N ILE A 125 -17.29 -11.44 0.84
CA ILE A 125 -18.62 -10.92 1.13
C ILE A 125 -18.56 -9.40 1.38
N CYS A 126 -17.62 -8.94 2.21
CA CYS A 126 -17.44 -7.52 2.48
C CYS A 126 -17.08 -6.74 1.21
N SER A 127 -16.27 -7.32 0.30
CA SER A 127 -15.92 -6.68 -0.98
C SER A 127 -17.16 -6.39 -1.82
N VAL A 128 -18.11 -7.33 -1.89
CA VAL A 128 -19.35 -7.11 -2.63
C VAL A 128 -20.18 -5.99 -2.00
N VAL A 129 -20.34 -5.99 -0.68
CA VAL A 129 -21.10 -4.96 0.04
C VAL A 129 -20.46 -3.57 -0.14
N VAL A 130 -19.14 -3.50 0.04
CA VAL A 130 -18.37 -2.25 -0.12
C VAL A 130 -18.44 -1.78 -1.59
N PHE A 131 -18.32 -2.71 -2.56
CA PHE A 131 -18.46 -2.37 -3.98
C PHE A 131 -19.82 -1.73 -4.30
N VAL A 132 -20.91 -2.35 -3.85
CA VAL A 132 -22.25 -1.81 -4.08
C VAL A 132 -22.41 -0.43 -3.45
N GLY A 133 -21.97 -0.27 -2.19
CA GLY A 133 -22.02 1.03 -1.48
C GLY A 133 -21.22 2.12 -2.21
N PHE A 134 -19.96 1.84 -2.58
CA PHE A 134 -19.12 2.80 -3.28
C PHE A 134 -19.56 3.06 -4.71
N TYR A 135 -20.13 2.06 -5.41
CA TYR A 135 -20.70 2.27 -6.73
C TYR A 135 -21.80 3.35 -6.72
N TYR A 136 -22.74 3.27 -5.79
CA TYR A 136 -23.80 4.28 -5.69
C TYR A 136 -23.26 5.63 -5.19
N LEU A 137 -22.31 5.64 -4.28
CA LEU A 137 -21.66 6.85 -3.79
C LEU A 137 -20.92 7.58 -4.93
N LEU A 138 -20.07 6.89 -5.66
CA LEU A 138 -19.29 7.45 -6.75
C LEU A 138 -20.17 7.87 -7.93
N LYS A 139 -21.26 7.12 -8.18
CA LYS A 139 -22.30 7.50 -9.16
C LYS A 139 -22.99 8.80 -8.77
N ALA A 140 -23.34 8.99 -7.50
CA ALA A 140 -23.94 10.23 -7.01
C ALA A 140 -22.98 11.43 -7.10
N LEU A 141 -21.67 11.18 -7.04
CA LEU A 141 -20.63 12.19 -7.21
C LEU A 141 -20.21 12.42 -8.68
N ASN A 142 -20.91 11.82 -9.65
CA ASN A 142 -20.62 11.89 -11.08
C ASN A 142 -19.16 11.53 -11.43
N THR A 143 -18.61 10.52 -10.75
CA THR A 143 -17.23 10.06 -10.97
C THR A 143 -17.08 9.48 -12.39
N LYS A 144 -16.03 9.92 -13.10
CA LYS A 144 -15.65 9.34 -14.39
C LYS A 144 -15.15 7.90 -14.20
N GLU A 145 -15.30 7.09 -15.26
CA GLU A 145 -14.85 5.68 -15.24
C GLU A 145 -15.37 4.93 -13.99
N LEU A 146 -16.66 5.08 -13.70
CA LEU A 146 -17.33 4.68 -12.47
C LEU A 146 -16.96 3.26 -11.99
N ILE A 147 -16.97 2.27 -12.88
CA ILE A 147 -16.70 0.87 -12.53
C ILE A 147 -15.21 0.70 -12.12
N VAL A 148 -14.30 1.24 -12.93
CA VAL A 148 -12.85 1.13 -12.69
C VAL A 148 -12.47 1.86 -11.39
N SER A 149 -13.02 3.05 -11.17
CA SER A 149 -12.83 3.82 -9.93
C SER A 149 -13.37 3.06 -8.71
N THR A 150 -14.56 2.45 -8.83
CA THR A 150 -15.14 1.65 -7.73
C THR A 150 -14.28 0.45 -7.40
N LEU A 151 -13.79 -0.27 -8.40
CA LEU A 151 -12.89 -1.42 -8.22
C LEU A 151 -11.61 -1.00 -7.50
N SER A 152 -10.98 0.11 -7.91
CA SER A 152 -9.76 0.63 -7.28
C SER A 152 -9.97 0.96 -5.80
N VAL A 153 -11.06 1.66 -5.46
CA VAL A 153 -11.38 2.01 -4.07
C VAL A 153 -11.57 0.76 -3.21
N VAL A 154 -12.36 -0.20 -3.70
CA VAL A 154 -12.64 -1.44 -2.97
C VAL A 154 -11.37 -2.24 -2.75
N ASP A 155 -10.57 -2.43 -3.79
CA ASP A 155 -9.33 -3.19 -3.70
C ASP A 155 -8.31 -2.54 -2.76
N ASN A 156 -8.18 -1.20 -2.80
CA ASN A 156 -7.31 -0.45 -1.89
C ASN A 156 -7.71 -0.64 -0.41
N ILE A 157 -9.00 -0.62 -0.08
CA ILE A 157 -9.51 -0.89 1.27
C ILE A 157 -9.05 -2.28 1.74
N PHE A 158 -9.19 -3.30 0.89
CA PHE A 158 -8.76 -4.66 1.24
C PHE A 158 -7.26 -4.82 1.27
N ALA A 159 -6.51 -4.13 0.43
CA ALA A 159 -5.04 -4.12 0.50
C ALA A 159 -4.55 -3.64 1.86
N VAL A 160 -5.06 -2.49 2.35
CA VAL A 160 -4.70 -1.95 3.67
C VAL A 160 -5.15 -2.89 4.79
N TYR A 161 -6.36 -3.47 4.70
CA TYR A 161 -6.84 -4.47 5.65
C TYR A 161 -5.89 -5.68 5.73
N LEU A 162 -5.55 -6.27 4.60
CA LEU A 162 -4.69 -7.44 4.53
C LEU A 162 -3.27 -7.14 5.04
N LEU A 163 -2.74 -5.94 4.79
CA LEU A 163 -1.47 -5.50 5.36
C LEU A 163 -1.56 -5.28 6.88
N ALA A 164 -2.63 -4.67 7.39
CA ALA A 164 -2.87 -4.56 8.82
C ALA A 164 -2.91 -5.95 9.48
N ARG A 165 -3.52 -6.94 8.82
CA ARG A 165 -3.52 -8.36 9.20
C ARG A 165 -2.17 -9.05 9.00
N ARG A 166 -1.12 -8.35 8.60
CA ARG A 166 0.24 -8.86 8.37
C ARG A 166 0.29 -9.95 7.30
N SER A 167 -0.54 -9.83 6.27
CA SER A 167 -0.62 -10.80 5.17
C SER A 167 0.09 -10.27 3.93
N LYS A 168 0.92 -11.11 3.30
CA LYS A 168 1.54 -10.81 2.01
C LYS A 168 0.53 -10.54 0.89
N TYR A 169 -0.69 -11.02 1.04
CA TYR A 169 -1.77 -10.81 0.06
C TYR A 169 -2.23 -9.34 -0.01
N GLY A 170 -1.87 -8.50 0.98
CA GLY A 170 -2.03 -7.06 0.86
C GLY A 170 -1.25 -6.48 -0.30
N PHE A 171 -0.01 -6.95 -0.54
CA PHE A 171 0.77 -6.54 -1.71
C PHE A 171 0.21 -7.11 -3.01
N VAL A 172 -0.35 -8.33 -2.99
CA VAL A 172 -1.02 -8.89 -4.17
C VAL A 172 -2.22 -8.02 -4.55
N SER A 173 -3.01 -7.58 -3.56
CA SER A 173 -4.11 -6.64 -3.75
C SER A 173 -3.59 -5.30 -4.31
N TYR A 174 -2.52 -4.74 -3.77
CA TYR A 174 -1.93 -3.50 -4.32
C TYR A 174 -1.45 -3.66 -5.77
N ILE A 175 -0.86 -4.80 -6.14
CA ILE A 175 -0.51 -5.08 -7.54
C ILE A 175 -1.75 -5.03 -8.44
N VAL A 176 -2.86 -5.62 -8.00
CA VAL A 176 -4.13 -5.55 -8.74
C VAL A 176 -4.62 -4.11 -8.83
N ASN A 177 -4.56 -3.36 -7.73
CA ASN A 177 -4.95 -1.94 -7.73
C ASN A 177 -4.09 -1.10 -8.67
N ASP A 178 -2.76 -1.31 -8.68
CA ASP A 178 -1.86 -0.60 -9.59
C ASP A 178 -2.21 -0.87 -11.05
N LEU A 179 -2.52 -2.12 -11.40
CA LEU A 179 -2.98 -2.47 -12.76
C LEU A 179 -4.31 -1.77 -13.11
N ILE A 180 -5.24 -1.71 -12.17
CA ILE A 180 -6.50 -0.98 -12.32
C ILE A 180 -6.23 0.51 -12.54
N LEU A 181 -5.33 1.11 -11.75
CA LEU A 181 -4.95 2.52 -11.88
C LEU A 181 -4.21 2.83 -13.18
N ILE A 182 -3.37 1.90 -13.68
CA ILE A 182 -2.72 2.02 -15.00
C ILE A 182 -3.78 2.09 -16.10
N VAL A 183 -4.82 1.27 -16.03
CA VAL A 183 -5.93 1.33 -16.98
C VAL A 183 -6.70 2.64 -16.82
N LEU A 184 -7.05 3.04 -15.58
CA LEU A 184 -7.81 4.24 -15.29
C LEU A 184 -7.15 5.51 -15.84
N TRP A 185 -5.86 5.66 -15.60
CA TRP A 185 -5.10 6.83 -16.08
C TRP A 185 -4.63 6.69 -17.53
N GLY A 186 -4.51 5.47 -18.04
CA GLY A 186 -4.16 5.20 -19.44
C GLY A 186 -5.26 5.61 -20.41
N ILE A 187 -6.54 5.40 -20.08
CA ILE A 187 -7.69 5.75 -20.95
C ILE A 187 -7.65 7.21 -21.40
N PRO A 188 -7.64 8.22 -20.53
CA PRO A 188 -7.63 9.62 -20.95
C PRO A 188 -6.32 10.03 -21.66
N ILE A 189 -5.18 9.37 -21.38
CA ILE A 189 -3.92 9.63 -22.06
C ILE A 189 -4.01 9.20 -23.53
N ILE A 190 -4.57 8.02 -23.79
CA ILE A 190 -4.82 7.52 -25.16
C ILE A 190 -5.79 8.45 -25.90
N GLN A 191 -6.73 9.09 -25.19
CA GLN A 191 -7.64 10.09 -25.74
C GLN A 191 -6.99 11.47 -25.96
N GLY A 192 -5.66 11.60 -25.73
CA GLY A 192 -4.89 12.80 -26.02
C GLY A 192 -4.59 13.70 -24.83
N ASN A 193 -5.01 13.35 -23.61
CA ASN A 193 -4.72 14.14 -22.40
C ASN A 193 -3.37 13.75 -21.78
N LEU A 194 -2.27 14.20 -22.41
CA LEU A 194 -0.90 13.89 -21.99
C LEU A 194 -0.51 14.51 -20.64
N LEU A 195 -1.27 15.49 -20.10
CA LEU A 195 -1.02 16.07 -18.78
C LEU A 195 -1.19 15.06 -17.65
N LEU A 196 -1.91 13.94 -17.91
CA LEU A 196 -2.13 12.88 -16.94
C LEU A 196 -1.01 11.82 -16.90
N LEU A 197 0.06 11.98 -17.70
CA LEU A 197 1.22 11.09 -17.65
C LEU A 197 1.84 10.98 -16.24
N ALA A 198 1.83 12.08 -15.47
CA ALA A 198 2.31 12.07 -14.09
C ALA A 198 1.51 11.12 -13.20
N MET A 199 0.19 11.03 -13.42
CA MET A 199 -0.68 10.11 -12.65
C MET A 199 -0.43 8.65 -13.01
N LEU A 200 0.00 8.35 -14.23
CA LEU A 200 0.33 7.00 -14.68
C LEU A 200 1.66 6.49 -14.10
N ILE A 201 2.61 7.37 -13.81
CA ILE A 201 3.93 6.97 -13.30
C ILE A 201 3.84 6.40 -11.89
N ASN A 202 3.00 6.95 -11.02
CA ASN A 202 2.86 6.48 -9.65
C ASN A 202 2.49 4.99 -9.54
N PRO A 203 1.41 4.49 -10.17
CA PRO A 203 1.08 3.06 -10.11
C PRO A 203 2.15 2.17 -10.76
N ILE A 204 2.88 2.66 -11.78
CA ILE A 204 3.99 1.88 -12.37
C ILE A 204 5.14 1.72 -11.35
N VAL A 205 5.51 2.78 -10.64
CA VAL A 205 6.54 2.73 -9.59
C VAL A 205 6.09 1.84 -8.43
N ASN A 206 4.83 1.98 -7.99
CA ASN A 206 4.26 1.15 -6.93
C ASN A 206 4.21 -0.31 -7.32
N LEU A 207 3.85 -0.66 -8.55
CA LEU A 207 3.83 -2.04 -9.05
C LEU A 207 5.18 -2.76 -8.85
N ILE A 208 6.30 -2.06 -9.09
CA ILE A 208 7.65 -2.60 -8.85
C ILE A 208 7.85 -2.85 -7.35
N ASN A 209 7.49 -1.88 -6.50
CA ASN A 209 7.63 -1.97 -5.06
C ASN A 209 6.73 -3.06 -4.46
N ASP A 210 5.49 -3.19 -4.92
CA ASP A 210 4.55 -4.16 -4.37
C ASP A 210 4.86 -5.58 -4.82
N THR A 211 5.37 -5.74 -6.05
CA THR A 211 5.97 -7.01 -6.50
C THR A 211 7.15 -7.41 -5.61
N TYR A 212 8.04 -6.45 -5.30
CA TYR A 212 9.10 -6.69 -4.32
C TYR A 212 8.52 -7.07 -2.94
N GLY A 213 7.47 -6.40 -2.48
CA GLY A 213 6.79 -6.69 -1.22
C GLY A 213 6.31 -8.14 -1.13
N VAL A 214 5.64 -8.65 -2.17
CA VAL A 214 5.20 -10.07 -2.25
C VAL A 214 6.38 -11.02 -2.11
N VAL A 215 7.45 -10.78 -2.87
CA VAL A 215 8.66 -11.63 -2.86
C VAL A 215 9.34 -11.60 -1.49
N ASN A 216 9.53 -10.42 -0.93
CA ASN A 216 10.22 -10.24 0.36
C ASN A 216 9.40 -10.88 1.50
N TRP A 217 8.11 -10.62 1.58
CA TRP A 217 7.25 -11.20 2.62
C TRP A 217 7.13 -12.72 2.51
N THR A 218 7.17 -13.27 1.30
CA THR A 218 7.22 -14.72 1.10
C THR A 218 8.53 -15.31 1.66
N LYS A 219 9.67 -14.62 1.45
CA LYS A 219 10.97 -15.04 2.03
C LYS A 219 10.97 -14.93 3.56
N ILE A 220 10.45 -13.83 4.12
CA ILE A 220 10.33 -13.65 5.57
C ILE A 220 9.46 -14.74 6.18
N GLN A 221 8.28 -15.02 5.59
CA GLN A 221 7.36 -16.04 6.06
C GLN A 221 8.00 -17.44 6.08
N ARG A 222 8.78 -17.77 5.04
CA ARG A 222 9.50 -19.03 4.95
C ARG A 222 10.52 -19.17 6.08
N LYS A 223 11.36 -18.17 6.29
CA LYS A 223 12.35 -18.15 7.38
C LYS A 223 11.70 -18.28 8.76
N GLN A 224 10.59 -17.58 9.00
CA GLN A 224 9.85 -17.67 10.27
C GLN A 224 9.27 -19.07 10.51
N LYS A 225 8.82 -19.77 9.47
CA LYS A 225 8.37 -21.16 9.58
C LYS A 225 9.52 -22.13 9.90
N GLU A 226 10.66 -21.97 9.24
CA GLU A 226 11.86 -22.77 9.50
C GLU A 226 12.32 -22.63 10.96
N GLN A 227 12.47 -21.40 11.46
CA GLN A 227 12.82 -21.12 12.86
C GLN A 227 11.82 -21.70 13.87
N ARG A 228 10.52 -21.70 13.56
CA ARG A 228 9.49 -22.28 14.42
C ARG A 228 9.62 -23.81 14.48
N ASN A 229 9.91 -24.47 13.36
CA ASN A 229 10.07 -25.89 13.29
C ASN A 229 11.32 -26.36 14.08
N ASP A 230 12.43 -25.64 13.95
CA ASP A 230 13.67 -25.94 14.69
C ASP A 230 13.46 -25.83 16.21
N ARG A 231 12.75 -24.78 16.68
CA ARG A 231 12.40 -24.64 18.11
C ARG A 231 11.52 -25.77 18.62
N ASN A 232 10.54 -26.20 17.83
CA ASN A 232 9.66 -27.32 18.21
C ASN A 232 10.45 -28.65 18.31
N GLN A 233 11.39 -28.91 17.39
CA GLN A 233 12.24 -30.10 17.43
C GLN A 233 13.18 -30.13 18.66
N ILE A 234 13.70 -28.99 19.07
CA ILE A 234 14.54 -28.87 20.28
C ILE A 234 13.70 -29.09 21.54
N SER A 235 12.48 -28.58 21.56
CA SER A 235 11.54 -28.73 22.69
C SER A 235 11.04 -30.17 22.88
N THR A 236 10.91 -30.95 21.80
CA THR A 236 10.48 -32.37 21.86
C THR A 236 11.63 -33.35 22.21
N LYS A 237 12.88 -32.90 22.20
CA LYS A 237 14.06 -33.70 22.56
C LYS A 237 14.51 -33.51 24.02
N LYS A 238 13.84 -32.62 24.76
CA LYS A 238 14.01 -32.39 26.21
C LYS A 238 12.85 -33.06 26.97
#